data_c90cd7beca27b3028bd00994b5c74fcf
#
_entry.id   c90cd7beca27b3028bd00994b5c74fcf
#
_cell.length_a   1.000
_cell.length_b   1.000
_cell.length_c   1.000
_cell.angle_alpha   90.00
_cell.angle_beta   90.00
_cell.angle_gamma   90.00
#
_symmetry.space_group_name_H-M   'P 1'
#
loop_
_entity.id
_entity.type
_entity.pdbx_description
1 polymer ?
#
loop_
_entity_poly.entity_id
_entity_poly.type
_entity_poly.pdbx_seq_one_letter_code
_entity_poly.pdbx_strand_id
1 'polypeptide(L)'
;MGRILRLKNVIYFPSFNCVGGVETYCYEMGLKYGKDYDITVMYKTGDADMMNHIAEVARVIQYRTGDKIICDTFIFGYGWEDDLFDNLEAKEIIQTFHADYICRHLHPCPNPRITRRFGVADNTTEGIRAHYDWAKDIETMYNPYTSKKPKKVLNLISATRLTAEKGFNRMVTFADALDKAGIPFHWTIYTDKPREFPNKSVAVMKHRLDILDFIADADYLVQLSDTEGYSYSIVEALSVGTPVICTAFPVAEEQGIVNGKTGFILPMDMSSIPIAEIYKGLKFAKIKPRETHYEEVLSSGKSEVDEWLEKDVTVQVKKRYLDLQLNRTVEYGERFIVQRRRAEQLYNLNLVDILE
;
A
#
# COMPACT_ATOMS: atom_id res chain seq x y z
N MET A 1 18.48 -30.38 -29.31
CA MET A 1 19.60 -29.51 -29.63
C MET A 1 19.30 -28.13 -29.06
N GLY A 2 20.14 -27.60 -28.18
CA GLY A 2 19.95 -26.28 -27.58
C GLY A 2 20.08 -25.16 -28.61
N ARG A 3 19.59 -23.96 -28.27
CA ARG A 3 19.74 -22.77 -29.12
C ARG A 3 21.20 -22.29 -29.10
N ILE A 4 21.63 -21.61 -30.14
CA ILE A 4 22.90 -20.87 -30.16
C ILE A 4 22.54 -19.38 -29.98
N LEU A 5 22.93 -18.79 -28.87
CA LEU A 5 22.70 -17.41 -28.53
C LEU A 5 23.99 -16.59 -28.76
N ARG A 6 23.95 -15.61 -29.68
CA ARG A 6 25.05 -14.67 -29.95
C ARG A 6 24.69 -13.31 -29.40
N LEU A 7 25.43 -12.84 -28.39
CA LEU A 7 25.10 -11.67 -27.56
C LEU A 7 26.36 -10.80 -27.39
N LYS A 8 26.19 -9.56 -26.95
CA LYS A 8 27.34 -8.70 -26.59
C LYS A 8 27.64 -8.81 -25.10
N ASN A 9 26.85 -8.20 -24.28
CA ASN A 9 27.06 -8.15 -22.83
C ASN A 9 25.92 -8.88 -22.15
N VAL A 10 26.24 -9.93 -21.43
CA VAL A 10 25.27 -10.75 -20.72
C VAL A 10 25.42 -10.55 -19.21
N ILE A 11 24.34 -10.30 -18.52
CA ILE A 11 24.25 -10.32 -17.05
C ILE A 11 23.39 -11.51 -16.67
N TYR A 12 23.98 -12.45 -15.94
CA TYR A 12 23.32 -13.69 -15.58
C TYR A 12 23.12 -13.81 -14.07
N PHE A 13 21.87 -14.04 -13.67
CA PHE A 13 21.50 -14.54 -12.36
C PHE A 13 20.49 -15.68 -12.51
N PRO A 14 20.61 -16.77 -11.74
CA PRO A 14 19.75 -17.94 -11.95
C PRO A 14 18.28 -17.69 -11.63
N SER A 15 17.97 -16.76 -10.73
CA SER A 15 16.60 -16.57 -10.21
C SER A 15 16.25 -15.11 -9.98
N PHE A 16 15.03 -14.73 -10.43
CA PHE A 16 14.40 -13.43 -10.25
C PHE A 16 12.98 -13.61 -9.72
N ASN A 17 12.83 -14.22 -8.54
CA ASN A 17 11.53 -14.60 -7.97
C ASN A 17 11.00 -13.60 -6.92
N CYS A 18 11.72 -12.53 -6.63
CA CYS A 18 11.33 -11.49 -5.68
C CYS A 18 11.88 -10.14 -6.10
N VAL A 19 11.45 -9.07 -5.44
CA VAL A 19 12.05 -7.75 -5.57
C VAL A 19 13.21 -7.65 -4.60
N GLY A 20 14.44 -7.52 -5.12
CA GLY A 20 15.65 -7.45 -4.32
C GLY A 20 16.74 -6.60 -4.94
N GLY A 21 17.92 -6.60 -4.31
CA GLY A 21 19.07 -5.81 -4.76
C GLY A 21 19.62 -6.25 -6.13
N VAL A 22 19.57 -7.54 -6.45
CA VAL A 22 20.05 -8.10 -7.71
C VAL A 22 19.11 -7.72 -8.87
N GLU A 23 17.82 -7.79 -8.66
CA GLU A 23 16.81 -7.36 -9.63
C GLU A 23 16.95 -5.86 -9.93
N THR A 24 17.10 -5.04 -8.89
CA THR A 24 17.37 -3.61 -9.03
C THR A 24 18.68 -3.35 -9.77
N TYR A 25 19.75 -4.10 -9.46
CA TYR A 25 21.02 -3.99 -10.17
C TYR A 25 20.86 -4.27 -11.67
N CYS A 26 20.17 -5.34 -12.06
CA CYS A 26 19.94 -5.66 -13.47
C CYS A 26 19.14 -4.58 -14.19
N TYR A 27 18.10 -4.05 -13.54
CA TYR A 27 17.32 -2.93 -14.08
C TYR A 27 18.17 -1.67 -14.26
N GLU A 28 18.95 -1.27 -13.25
CA GLU A 28 19.84 -0.10 -13.31
C GLU A 28 20.96 -0.23 -14.34
N MET A 29 21.50 -1.44 -14.52
CA MET A 29 22.45 -1.72 -15.60
C MET A 29 21.81 -1.50 -16.98
N GLY A 30 20.60 -2.02 -17.19
CA GLY A 30 19.85 -1.79 -18.43
C GLY A 30 19.52 -0.32 -18.64
N LEU A 31 19.03 0.36 -17.60
CA LEU A 31 18.63 1.77 -17.65
C LEU A 31 19.81 2.70 -18.01
N LYS A 32 20.97 2.47 -17.37
CA LYS A 32 22.14 3.32 -17.51
C LYS A 32 22.96 3.01 -18.77
N TYR A 33 23.10 1.73 -19.09
CA TYR A 33 24.04 1.27 -20.12
C TYR A 33 23.36 0.55 -21.31
N GLY A 34 22.08 0.17 -21.20
CA GLY A 34 21.40 -0.67 -22.20
C GLY A 34 21.37 -0.07 -23.61
N LYS A 35 21.31 1.27 -23.72
CA LYS A 35 21.29 1.96 -25.01
C LYS A 35 22.62 1.89 -25.76
N ASP A 36 23.74 1.92 -25.02
CA ASP A 36 25.07 2.07 -25.59
C ASP A 36 25.81 0.72 -25.71
N TYR A 37 25.47 -0.26 -24.88
CA TYR A 37 26.25 -1.47 -24.69
C TYR A 37 25.54 -2.79 -25.00
N ASP A 38 24.31 -2.77 -25.52
CA ASP A 38 23.53 -3.98 -25.86
C ASP A 38 23.51 -5.00 -24.70
N ILE A 39 22.88 -4.61 -23.58
CA ILE A 39 22.81 -5.44 -22.38
C ILE A 39 21.69 -6.47 -22.51
N THR A 40 22.03 -7.73 -22.25
CA THR A 40 21.06 -8.83 -22.13
C THR A 40 21.06 -9.36 -20.71
N VAL A 41 19.92 -9.35 -20.04
CA VAL A 41 19.71 -10.01 -18.75
C VAL A 41 19.22 -11.43 -19.00
N MET A 42 19.96 -12.41 -18.47
CA MET A 42 19.68 -13.84 -18.65
C MET A 42 19.35 -14.50 -17.30
N TYR A 43 18.39 -15.40 -17.30
CA TYR A 43 17.91 -16.08 -16.09
C TYR A 43 17.40 -17.50 -16.37
N LYS A 44 17.29 -18.35 -15.35
CA LYS A 44 16.63 -19.67 -15.42
C LYS A 44 15.17 -19.62 -14.98
N THR A 45 14.90 -19.02 -13.80
CA THR A 45 13.57 -18.87 -13.23
C THR A 45 13.31 -17.41 -12.86
N GLY A 46 12.08 -16.95 -13.04
CA GLY A 46 11.73 -15.56 -12.72
C GLY A 46 10.23 -15.32 -12.74
N ASP A 47 9.81 -14.35 -11.94
CA ASP A 47 8.45 -13.81 -11.95
C ASP A 47 8.21 -13.01 -13.24
N ALA A 48 7.05 -13.19 -13.85
CA ALA A 48 6.72 -12.57 -15.13
C ALA A 48 6.69 -11.03 -15.05
N ASP A 49 6.14 -10.47 -13.97
CA ASP A 49 6.05 -9.02 -13.81
C ASP A 49 7.45 -8.41 -13.66
N MET A 50 8.35 -9.09 -12.91
CA MET A 50 9.73 -8.67 -12.76
C MET A 50 10.48 -8.74 -14.10
N MET A 51 10.31 -9.81 -14.86
CA MET A 51 10.97 -9.94 -16.17
C MET A 51 10.46 -8.91 -17.17
N ASN A 52 9.18 -8.60 -17.16
CA ASN A 52 8.60 -7.53 -17.98
C ASN A 52 9.15 -6.16 -17.57
N HIS A 53 9.33 -5.91 -16.27
CA HIS A 53 9.94 -4.66 -15.80
C HIS A 53 11.38 -4.50 -16.26
N ILE A 54 12.22 -5.54 -16.18
CA ILE A 54 13.58 -5.51 -16.69
C ILE A 54 13.59 -5.35 -18.22
N ALA A 55 12.62 -5.94 -18.94
CA ALA A 55 12.49 -5.84 -20.38
C ALA A 55 12.22 -4.42 -20.90
N GLU A 56 11.77 -3.49 -20.04
CA GLU A 56 11.64 -2.07 -20.40
C GLU A 56 12.99 -1.40 -20.72
N VAL A 57 14.09 -1.91 -20.17
CA VAL A 57 15.42 -1.27 -20.22
C VAL A 57 16.53 -2.13 -20.78
N ALA A 58 16.35 -3.45 -20.86
CA ALA A 58 17.33 -4.41 -21.36
C ALA A 58 16.65 -5.54 -22.11
N ARG A 59 17.39 -6.23 -22.97
CA ARG A 59 16.94 -7.50 -23.55
C ARG A 59 16.88 -8.57 -22.47
N VAL A 60 15.80 -9.36 -22.41
CA VAL A 60 15.62 -10.42 -21.41
C VAL A 60 15.56 -11.78 -22.11
N ILE A 61 16.34 -12.76 -21.64
CA ILE A 61 16.37 -14.12 -22.20
C ILE A 61 16.31 -15.14 -21.07
N GLN A 62 15.35 -16.05 -21.14
CA GLN A 62 15.37 -17.24 -20.32
C GLN A 62 16.35 -18.28 -20.89
N TYR A 63 17.38 -18.63 -20.11
CA TYR A 63 18.30 -19.71 -20.41
C TYR A 63 17.61 -21.07 -20.27
N ARG A 64 17.88 -21.96 -21.22
CA ARG A 64 17.43 -23.36 -21.19
C ARG A 64 18.66 -24.27 -21.20
N THR A 65 18.62 -25.31 -20.39
CA THR A 65 19.68 -26.33 -20.36
C THR A 65 20.05 -26.78 -21.75
N GLY A 66 21.35 -26.74 -22.06
CA GLY A 66 21.89 -27.06 -23.37
C GLY A 66 21.91 -25.89 -24.38
N ASP A 67 21.47 -24.69 -24.03
CA ASP A 67 21.67 -23.48 -24.85
C ASP A 67 23.17 -23.11 -24.86
N LYS A 68 23.74 -22.91 -26.05
CA LYS A 68 25.12 -22.44 -26.23
C LYS A 68 25.13 -20.91 -26.24
N ILE A 69 25.95 -20.29 -25.38
CA ILE A 69 26.10 -18.85 -25.26
C ILE A 69 27.43 -18.42 -25.83
N ILE A 70 27.41 -17.48 -26.76
CA ILE A 70 28.60 -16.86 -27.34
C ILE A 70 28.48 -15.37 -27.13
N CYS A 71 29.39 -14.77 -26.35
CA CYS A 71 29.28 -13.34 -26.01
C CYS A 71 30.67 -12.68 -25.88
N ASP A 72 30.67 -11.33 -25.85
CA ASP A 72 31.90 -10.59 -25.57
C ASP A 72 32.15 -10.58 -24.05
N THR A 73 31.18 -10.16 -23.26
CA THR A 73 31.27 -10.09 -21.79
C THR A 73 30.15 -10.90 -21.14
N PHE A 74 30.52 -11.73 -20.17
CA PHE A 74 29.57 -12.46 -19.35
C PHE A 74 29.75 -12.08 -17.85
N ILE A 75 28.79 -11.37 -17.30
CA ILE A 75 28.76 -10.96 -15.89
C ILE A 75 27.82 -11.88 -15.15
N PHE A 76 28.26 -12.48 -14.06
CA PHE A 76 27.40 -13.30 -13.23
C PHE A 76 27.60 -12.99 -11.74
N GLY A 77 26.52 -13.10 -10.99
CA GLY A 77 26.56 -13.09 -9.54
C GLY A 77 26.81 -14.49 -9.02
N TYR A 78 27.35 -14.59 -7.85
CA TYR A 78 27.50 -15.75 -7.02
C TYR A 78 27.21 -17.12 -7.69
N GLY A 79 28.05 -18.04 -7.62
CA GLY A 79 27.86 -19.46 -7.99
C GLY A 79 28.21 -19.78 -9.45
N TRP A 80 28.95 -20.85 -9.56
CA TRP A 80 29.30 -21.43 -10.86
C TRP A 80 28.34 -22.58 -11.16
N GLU A 81 27.74 -22.58 -12.32
CA GLU A 81 26.82 -23.63 -12.78
C GLU A 81 27.45 -24.37 -13.97
N ASP A 82 27.92 -25.58 -13.77
CA ASP A 82 28.68 -26.34 -14.77
C ASP A 82 27.96 -26.42 -16.10
N ASP A 83 26.68 -26.79 -16.14
CA ASP A 83 25.89 -26.89 -17.37
C ASP A 83 25.91 -25.61 -18.22
N LEU A 84 25.73 -24.46 -17.57
CA LEU A 84 25.73 -23.17 -18.24
C LEU A 84 27.16 -22.82 -18.73
N PHE A 85 28.15 -22.99 -17.85
CA PHE A 85 29.50 -22.56 -18.13
C PHE A 85 30.22 -23.51 -19.11
N ASP A 86 29.84 -24.77 -19.17
CA ASP A 86 30.33 -25.71 -20.20
C ASP A 86 29.88 -25.31 -21.62
N ASN A 87 28.74 -24.64 -21.71
CA ASN A 87 28.17 -24.15 -22.97
C ASN A 87 28.41 -22.64 -23.20
N LEU A 88 29.30 -22.01 -22.42
CA LEU A 88 29.65 -20.58 -22.52
C LEU A 88 30.98 -20.37 -23.26
N GLU A 89 30.95 -19.58 -24.34
CA GLU A 89 32.10 -18.99 -25.00
C GLU A 89 32.04 -17.47 -24.78
N ALA A 90 32.91 -16.91 -23.93
CA ALA A 90 33.01 -15.49 -23.67
C ALA A 90 34.45 -15.01 -23.71
N LYS A 91 34.68 -13.78 -24.23
CA LYS A 91 36.01 -13.15 -24.21
C LYS A 91 36.39 -12.73 -22.80
N GLU A 92 35.42 -12.24 -22.04
CA GLU A 92 35.59 -11.81 -20.68
C GLU A 92 34.49 -12.42 -19.78
N ILE A 93 34.89 -13.04 -18.67
CA ILE A 93 33.97 -13.61 -17.67
C ILE A 93 34.21 -12.89 -16.35
N ILE A 94 33.19 -12.16 -15.90
CA ILE A 94 33.26 -11.31 -14.72
C ILE A 94 32.36 -11.87 -13.61
N GLN A 95 32.94 -12.12 -12.44
CA GLN A 95 32.18 -12.50 -11.25
C GLN A 95 31.92 -11.27 -10.38
N THR A 96 30.66 -11.06 -10.00
CA THR A 96 30.25 -9.97 -9.08
C THR A 96 29.76 -10.53 -7.76
N PHE A 97 30.16 -9.89 -6.66
CA PHE A 97 29.78 -10.29 -5.31
C PHE A 97 28.85 -9.24 -4.73
N HIS A 98 27.55 -9.57 -4.65
CA HIS A 98 26.51 -8.70 -4.08
C HIS A 98 26.36 -8.83 -2.56
N ALA A 99 27.17 -9.67 -1.92
CA ALA A 99 27.35 -9.82 -0.48
C ALA A 99 28.71 -10.47 -0.24
N ASP A 100 29.18 -10.46 1.01
CA ASP A 100 30.41 -11.19 1.40
C ASP A 100 30.24 -12.71 1.39
N TYR A 101 28.99 -13.21 1.45
CA TYR A 101 28.58 -14.62 1.48
C TYR A 101 29.12 -15.46 2.66
N ILE A 102 29.99 -14.93 3.47
CA ILE A 102 30.66 -15.64 4.57
C ILE A 102 29.64 -16.07 5.62
N CYS A 103 28.77 -15.14 6.01
CA CYS A 103 27.77 -15.37 7.06
C CYS A 103 26.64 -16.33 6.63
N ARG A 104 26.52 -16.68 5.34
CA ARG A 104 25.47 -17.55 4.81
C ARG A 104 25.94 -18.95 4.47
N HIS A 105 27.18 -19.33 4.82
CA HIS A 105 27.82 -20.59 4.42
C HIS A 105 27.76 -20.86 2.91
N LEU A 106 27.73 -19.82 2.12
CA LEU A 106 27.76 -19.88 0.69
C LEU A 106 29.19 -19.58 0.23
N HIS A 107 29.88 -20.58 -0.30
CA HIS A 107 31.28 -20.47 -0.67
C HIS A 107 31.42 -20.45 -2.19
N PRO A 108 31.69 -19.27 -2.79
CA PRO A 108 32.00 -19.21 -4.21
C PRO A 108 33.27 -20.00 -4.50
N CYS A 109 33.25 -20.78 -5.58
CA CYS A 109 34.41 -21.59 -6.00
C CYS A 109 35.31 -20.82 -6.94
N PRO A 110 36.64 -20.99 -6.83
CA PRO A 110 37.57 -20.46 -7.83
C PRO A 110 37.35 -21.16 -9.19
N ASN A 111 37.38 -20.39 -10.26
CA ASN A 111 37.37 -20.93 -11.60
C ASN A 111 38.38 -20.16 -12.48
N PRO A 112 39.32 -20.83 -13.17
CA PRO A 112 40.37 -20.18 -13.95
C PRO A 112 39.86 -19.44 -15.19
N ARG A 113 38.62 -19.67 -15.59
CA ARG A 113 37.97 -18.95 -16.70
C ARG A 113 37.50 -17.56 -16.32
N ILE A 114 37.39 -17.24 -14.99
CA ILE A 114 37.01 -15.93 -14.52
C ILE A 114 38.18 -14.96 -14.74
N THR A 115 37.94 -13.94 -15.55
CA THR A 115 38.96 -12.96 -15.93
C THR A 115 39.06 -11.81 -14.96
N ARG A 116 37.95 -11.41 -14.34
CA ARG A 116 37.85 -10.31 -13.34
C ARG A 116 36.84 -10.60 -12.26
N ARG A 117 37.06 -9.99 -11.09
CA ARG A 117 36.18 -10.11 -9.93
C ARG A 117 35.88 -8.75 -9.34
N PHE A 118 34.61 -8.49 -8.99
CA PHE A 118 34.19 -7.26 -8.36
C PHE A 118 33.35 -7.50 -7.12
N GLY A 119 33.68 -6.82 -6.01
CA GLY A 119 32.77 -6.61 -4.90
C GLY A 119 31.95 -5.35 -5.15
N VAL A 120 30.65 -5.36 -4.87
CA VAL A 120 29.77 -4.21 -5.11
C VAL A 120 29.89 -3.08 -4.10
N ALA A 121 30.73 -3.24 -3.07
CA ALA A 121 31.09 -2.26 -2.06
C ALA A 121 32.46 -2.58 -1.47
N ASP A 122 33.13 -1.59 -0.88
CA ASP A 122 34.46 -1.78 -0.27
C ASP A 122 34.46 -2.87 0.78
N ASN A 123 33.51 -2.87 1.72
CA ASN A 123 33.39 -3.91 2.73
C ASN A 123 33.21 -5.31 2.15
N THR A 124 32.43 -5.44 1.07
CA THR A 124 32.27 -6.71 0.36
C THR A 124 33.59 -7.16 -0.27
N THR A 125 34.29 -6.24 -0.92
CA THR A 125 35.59 -6.49 -1.55
C THR A 125 36.63 -6.91 -0.52
N GLU A 126 36.74 -6.18 0.59
CA GLU A 126 37.66 -6.47 1.68
C GLU A 126 37.34 -7.80 2.37
N GLY A 127 36.06 -8.08 2.62
CA GLY A 127 35.60 -9.34 3.20
C GLY A 127 35.98 -10.54 2.34
N ILE A 128 35.71 -10.47 1.04
CA ILE A 128 36.06 -11.54 0.06
C ILE A 128 37.58 -11.69 -0.03
N ARG A 129 38.31 -10.59 -0.16
CA ARG A 129 39.77 -10.59 -0.21
C ARG A 129 40.42 -11.18 1.03
N ALA A 130 39.88 -10.88 2.20
CA ALA A 130 40.39 -11.40 3.46
C ALA A 130 40.12 -12.89 3.64
N HIS A 131 39.00 -13.38 3.11
CA HIS A 131 38.54 -14.75 3.35
C HIS A 131 39.01 -15.76 2.31
N TYR A 132 39.22 -15.33 1.05
CA TYR A 132 39.55 -16.23 -0.08
C TYR A 132 40.87 -15.86 -0.71
N ASP A 133 41.88 -16.75 -0.60
CA ASP A 133 43.21 -16.53 -1.18
C ASP A 133 43.20 -16.43 -2.70
N TRP A 134 42.27 -17.10 -3.36
CA TRP A 134 42.11 -17.07 -4.82
C TRP A 134 41.44 -15.79 -5.35
N ALA A 135 40.93 -14.91 -4.45
CA ALA A 135 40.26 -13.67 -4.81
C ALA A 135 41.02 -12.42 -4.37
N LYS A 136 42.36 -12.48 -4.23
CA LYS A 136 43.18 -11.34 -3.83
C LYS A 136 43.17 -10.19 -4.85
N ASP A 137 42.87 -10.48 -6.08
CA ASP A 137 42.76 -9.55 -7.22
C ASP A 137 41.40 -8.87 -7.34
N ILE A 138 40.49 -9.13 -6.42
CA ILE A 138 39.14 -8.51 -6.43
C ILE A 138 39.22 -6.98 -6.28
N GLU A 139 38.47 -6.28 -7.10
CA GLU A 139 38.33 -4.82 -7.10
C GLU A 139 36.92 -4.41 -6.63
N THR A 140 36.78 -3.15 -6.19
CA THR A 140 35.44 -2.60 -5.90
C THR A 140 34.83 -1.99 -7.16
N MET A 141 33.59 -2.39 -7.47
CA MET A 141 32.76 -1.82 -8.51
C MET A 141 31.35 -1.57 -7.97
N TYR A 142 31.07 -0.35 -7.56
CA TYR A 142 29.76 0.00 -7.02
C TYR A 142 28.64 -0.23 -8.05
N ASN A 143 27.51 -0.72 -7.56
CA ASN A 143 26.33 -0.87 -8.38
C ASN A 143 25.88 0.47 -8.98
N PRO A 144 25.49 0.51 -10.26
CA PRO A 144 24.96 1.74 -10.83
C PRO A 144 23.62 2.09 -10.17
N TYR A 145 23.37 3.38 -10.04
CA TYR A 145 22.08 3.89 -9.62
C TYR A 145 21.76 5.17 -10.39
N THR A 146 20.56 5.21 -10.96
CA THR A 146 20.06 6.37 -11.67
C THR A 146 19.02 7.06 -10.81
N SER A 147 19.39 8.21 -10.24
CA SER A 147 18.46 8.99 -9.44
C SER A 147 17.25 9.41 -10.27
N LYS A 148 16.07 8.99 -9.84
CA LYS A 148 14.78 9.38 -10.41
C LYS A 148 14.05 10.25 -9.42
N LYS A 149 13.34 11.28 -9.90
CA LYS A 149 12.37 11.98 -9.07
C LYS A 149 11.20 11.01 -8.82
N PRO A 150 10.87 10.70 -7.57
CA PRO A 150 9.72 9.86 -7.28
C PRO A 150 8.45 10.54 -7.81
N LYS A 151 7.55 9.76 -8.39
CA LYS A 151 6.20 10.25 -8.69
C LYS A 151 5.45 10.42 -7.37
N LYS A 152 4.62 11.47 -7.26
CA LYS A 152 3.67 11.56 -6.14
C LYS A 152 2.74 10.35 -6.20
N VAL A 153 2.60 9.62 -5.11
CA VAL A 153 1.58 8.59 -4.97
C VAL A 153 0.31 9.25 -4.44
N LEU A 154 -0.81 9.07 -5.14
CA LEU A 154 -2.09 9.64 -4.73
C LEU A 154 -2.73 8.74 -3.66
N ASN A 155 -2.95 9.28 -2.47
CA ASN A 155 -3.57 8.56 -1.36
C ASN A 155 -5.07 8.84 -1.31
N LEU A 156 -5.88 7.82 -1.57
CA LEU A 156 -7.34 7.90 -1.60
C LEU A 156 -7.93 7.13 -0.43
N ILE A 157 -9.05 7.62 0.08
CA ILE A 157 -9.80 6.94 1.13
C ILE A 157 -11.30 6.91 0.81
N SER A 158 -11.98 5.85 1.23
CA SER A 158 -13.44 5.78 1.27
C SER A 158 -13.91 5.16 2.58
N ALA A 159 -14.97 5.69 3.14
CA ALA A 159 -15.70 5.12 4.27
C ALA A 159 -17.13 4.82 3.83
N THR A 160 -17.36 3.63 3.24
CA THR A 160 -18.63 3.33 2.58
C THR A 160 -18.87 1.83 2.45
N ARG A 161 -20.12 1.43 2.25
CA ARG A 161 -20.47 0.04 1.90
C ARG A 161 -20.10 -0.27 0.44
N LEU A 162 -19.67 -1.49 0.16
CA LEU A 162 -19.35 -1.93 -1.21
C LEU A 162 -20.59 -2.50 -1.92
N THR A 163 -21.63 -1.70 -2.05
CA THR A 163 -22.90 -2.04 -2.70
C THR A 163 -23.04 -1.31 -4.06
N ALA A 164 -23.98 -1.75 -4.88
CA ALA A 164 -24.23 -1.12 -6.17
C ALA A 164 -24.62 0.35 -6.01
N GLU A 165 -25.52 0.66 -5.06
CA GLU A 165 -26.00 2.02 -4.76
C GLU A 165 -24.89 2.97 -4.26
N LYS A 166 -23.86 2.41 -3.61
CA LYS A 166 -22.66 3.15 -3.18
C LYS A 166 -21.58 3.22 -4.27
N GLY A 167 -21.93 2.76 -5.48
CA GLY A 167 -21.12 2.94 -6.68
C GLY A 167 -19.94 1.99 -6.82
N PHE A 168 -20.06 0.74 -6.37
CA PHE A 168 -18.95 -0.22 -6.49
C PHE A 168 -18.37 -0.29 -7.90
N ASN A 169 -19.21 -0.38 -8.93
CA ASN A 169 -18.74 -0.44 -10.33
C ASN A 169 -18.03 0.86 -10.75
N ARG A 170 -18.50 2.02 -10.27
CA ARG A 170 -17.83 3.30 -10.53
C ARG A 170 -16.48 3.41 -9.80
N MET A 171 -16.35 2.81 -8.61
CA MET A 171 -15.06 2.71 -7.94
C MET A 171 -14.07 1.89 -8.76
N VAL A 172 -14.49 0.78 -9.35
CA VAL A 172 -13.65 -0.02 -10.26
C VAL A 172 -13.28 0.80 -11.49
N THR A 173 -14.24 1.46 -12.14
CA THR A 173 -13.98 2.33 -13.29
C THR A 173 -12.99 3.46 -12.96
N PHE A 174 -13.11 4.06 -11.78
CA PHE A 174 -12.21 5.13 -11.34
C PHE A 174 -10.79 4.63 -11.11
N ALA A 175 -10.63 3.49 -10.44
CA ALA A 175 -9.33 2.86 -10.23
C ALA A 175 -8.65 2.49 -11.58
N ASP A 176 -9.40 1.90 -12.51
CA ASP A 176 -8.91 1.56 -13.84
C ASP A 176 -8.51 2.81 -14.66
N ALA A 177 -9.23 3.92 -14.46
CA ALA A 177 -8.90 5.17 -15.13
C ALA A 177 -7.58 5.78 -14.63
N LEU A 178 -7.31 5.68 -13.32
CA LEU A 178 -6.03 6.09 -12.74
C LEU A 178 -4.87 5.22 -13.27
N ASP A 179 -5.04 3.90 -13.33
CA ASP A 179 -4.04 2.98 -13.87
C ASP A 179 -3.75 3.26 -15.35
N LYS A 180 -4.79 3.42 -16.17
CA LYS A 180 -4.65 3.76 -17.61
C LYS A 180 -3.91 5.08 -17.82
N ALA A 181 -4.08 6.02 -16.91
CA ALA A 181 -3.35 7.29 -16.94
C ALA A 181 -1.93 7.21 -16.39
N GLY A 182 -1.49 6.04 -15.88
CA GLY A 182 -0.18 5.84 -15.28
C GLY A 182 0.03 6.64 -13.98
N ILE A 183 -1.05 6.92 -13.23
CA ILE A 183 -1.03 7.61 -11.95
C ILE A 183 -0.79 6.57 -10.85
N PRO A 184 0.32 6.62 -10.11
CA PRO A 184 0.50 5.75 -8.96
C PRO A 184 -0.43 6.20 -7.83
N PHE A 185 -1.20 5.26 -7.27
CA PHE A 185 -2.12 5.54 -6.18
C PHE A 185 -2.21 4.39 -5.19
N HIS A 186 -2.65 4.72 -3.97
CA HIS A 186 -3.16 3.79 -2.97
C HIS A 186 -4.55 4.23 -2.59
N TRP A 187 -5.49 3.33 -2.62
CA TRP A 187 -6.85 3.60 -2.21
C TRP A 187 -7.29 2.64 -1.12
N THR A 188 -7.54 3.15 0.08
CA THR A 188 -8.05 2.35 1.19
C THR A 188 -9.55 2.55 1.34
N ILE A 189 -10.32 1.48 1.26
CA ILE A 189 -11.78 1.49 1.43
C ILE A 189 -12.12 0.83 2.76
N TYR A 190 -12.68 1.58 3.69
CA TYR A 190 -13.20 1.09 4.96
C TYR A 190 -14.69 0.77 4.84
N THR A 191 -15.08 -0.47 5.18
CA THR A 191 -16.44 -0.97 5.00
C THR A 191 -16.85 -1.93 6.11
N ASP A 192 -18.15 -2.17 6.27
CA ASP A 192 -18.71 -3.15 7.23
C ASP A 192 -18.43 -4.59 6.79
N LYS A 193 -18.47 -4.86 5.48
CA LYS A 193 -18.29 -6.18 4.88
C LYS A 193 -17.17 -6.13 3.83
N PRO A 194 -15.90 -6.28 4.26
CA PRO A 194 -14.78 -6.35 3.33
C PRO A 194 -14.96 -7.48 2.31
N ARG A 195 -14.63 -7.19 1.07
CA ARG A 195 -14.57 -8.17 -0.02
C ARG A 195 -13.41 -7.83 -0.96
N GLU A 196 -13.05 -8.77 -1.79
CA GLU A 196 -12.03 -8.57 -2.81
C GLU A 196 -12.40 -7.43 -3.77
N PHE A 197 -11.39 -6.65 -4.13
CA PHE A 197 -11.49 -5.58 -5.12
C PHE A 197 -10.58 -5.92 -6.31
N PRO A 198 -11.03 -5.73 -7.56
CA PRO A 198 -10.29 -6.22 -8.72
C PRO A 198 -8.97 -5.48 -9.02
N ASN A 199 -8.71 -4.34 -8.37
CA ASN A 199 -7.51 -3.54 -8.58
C ASN A 199 -6.52 -3.72 -7.41
N LYS A 200 -5.26 -4.04 -7.71
CA LYS A 200 -4.19 -4.32 -6.71
C LYS A 200 -3.80 -3.08 -5.88
N SER A 201 -4.01 -1.87 -6.38
CA SER A 201 -3.73 -0.62 -5.66
C SER A 201 -4.84 -0.24 -4.67
N VAL A 202 -5.90 -1.06 -4.57
CA VAL A 202 -7.04 -0.84 -3.67
C VAL A 202 -7.04 -1.85 -2.54
N ALA A 203 -6.93 -1.37 -1.31
CA ALA A 203 -7.04 -2.17 -0.10
C ALA A 203 -8.45 -2.02 0.51
N VAL A 204 -9.11 -3.14 0.79
CA VAL A 204 -10.43 -3.15 1.45
C VAL A 204 -10.26 -3.59 2.90
N MET A 205 -10.61 -2.71 3.83
CA MET A 205 -10.42 -2.88 5.26
C MET A 205 -11.77 -2.86 6.01
N LYS A 206 -11.81 -3.47 7.19
CA LYS A 206 -12.96 -3.36 8.09
C LYS A 206 -13.09 -1.92 8.59
N HIS A 207 -14.33 -1.44 8.78
CA HIS A 207 -14.62 -0.11 9.31
C HIS A 207 -13.91 0.18 10.63
N ARG A 208 -13.66 1.46 10.89
CA ARG A 208 -12.98 1.98 12.09
C ARG A 208 -13.79 3.11 12.70
N LEU A 209 -13.69 3.29 14.02
CA LEU A 209 -14.33 4.41 14.74
C LEU A 209 -13.48 5.68 14.70
N ASP A 210 -12.16 5.54 14.50
CA ASP A 210 -11.16 6.60 14.37
C ASP A 210 -10.87 6.97 12.90
N ILE A 211 -11.85 6.81 12.02
CA ILE A 211 -11.69 7.00 10.56
C ILE A 211 -11.29 8.43 10.19
N LEU A 212 -11.65 9.42 11.00
CA LEU A 212 -11.36 10.83 10.75
C LEU A 212 -9.87 11.12 10.65
N ASP A 213 -9.04 10.46 11.46
CA ASP A 213 -7.59 10.62 11.43
C ASP A 213 -7.00 10.16 10.08
N PHE A 214 -7.55 9.07 9.53
CA PHE A 214 -7.14 8.55 8.21
C PHE A 214 -7.66 9.40 7.05
N ILE A 215 -8.86 9.98 7.20
CA ILE A 215 -9.39 10.94 6.21
C ILE A 215 -8.49 12.19 6.16
N ALA A 216 -8.02 12.67 7.30
CA ALA A 216 -7.17 13.85 7.38
C ALA A 216 -5.81 13.69 6.66
N ASP A 217 -5.29 12.46 6.60
CA ASP A 217 -4.01 12.12 5.95
C ASP A 217 -4.15 11.78 4.46
N ALA A 218 -5.38 11.65 3.95
CA ALA A 218 -5.62 11.33 2.56
C ALA A 218 -5.54 12.57 1.63
N ASP A 219 -5.17 12.36 0.37
CA ASP A 219 -5.25 13.41 -0.66
C ASP A 219 -6.72 13.68 -1.04
N TYR A 220 -7.59 12.67 -1.00
CA TYR A 220 -9.02 12.77 -1.29
C TYR A 220 -9.84 11.71 -0.55
N LEU A 221 -11.04 12.12 -0.10
CA LEU A 221 -12.13 11.18 0.15
C LEU A 221 -12.85 10.88 -1.19
N VAL A 222 -13.16 9.60 -1.45
CA VAL A 222 -13.88 9.17 -2.65
C VAL A 222 -15.25 8.61 -2.28
N GLN A 223 -16.34 9.20 -2.81
CA GLN A 223 -17.73 8.84 -2.52
C GLN A 223 -18.53 8.79 -3.84
N LEU A 224 -18.62 7.64 -4.48
CA LEU A 224 -19.22 7.48 -5.82
C LEU A 224 -20.64 6.92 -5.80
N SER A 225 -21.44 7.35 -4.84
CA SER A 225 -22.83 6.89 -4.61
C SER A 225 -23.82 7.32 -5.70
N ASP A 226 -24.92 6.59 -5.86
CA ASP A 226 -26.06 7.00 -6.69
C ASP A 226 -26.79 8.18 -6.08
N THR A 227 -26.93 8.15 -4.77
CA THR A 227 -27.63 9.18 -4.00
C THR A 227 -27.12 9.19 -2.55
N GLU A 228 -27.20 10.34 -1.92
CA GLU A 228 -27.00 10.55 -0.49
C GLU A 228 -28.08 11.52 0.02
N GLY A 229 -28.57 11.31 1.25
CA GLY A 229 -29.38 12.31 1.94
C GLY A 229 -28.50 13.33 2.65
N TYR A 230 -27.55 12.82 3.45
CA TYR A 230 -26.49 13.60 4.11
C TYR A 230 -25.33 12.66 4.41
N SER A 231 -24.18 12.88 3.76
CA SER A 231 -23.02 12.02 3.93
C SER A 231 -22.10 12.54 5.03
N TYR A 232 -22.04 11.86 6.17
CA TYR A 232 -21.13 12.23 7.26
C TYR A 232 -19.67 12.17 6.81
N SER A 233 -19.26 11.17 6.04
CA SER A 233 -17.88 11.07 5.56
C SER A 233 -17.44 12.27 4.73
N ILE A 234 -18.33 12.86 3.94
CA ILE A 234 -18.07 14.12 3.21
C ILE A 234 -17.86 15.29 4.16
N VAL A 235 -18.76 15.43 5.15
CA VAL A 235 -18.66 16.51 6.15
C VAL A 235 -17.37 16.36 6.96
N GLU A 236 -17.04 15.15 7.38
CA GLU A 236 -15.79 14.82 8.07
C GLU A 236 -14.57 15.23 7.23
N ALA A 237 -14.52 14.82 5.96
CA ALA A 237 -13.41 15.15 5.06
C ALA A 237 -13.24 16.68 4.91
N LEU A 238 -14.31 17.39 4.60
CA LEU A 238 -14.27 18.84 4.43
C LEU A 238 -13.89 19.57 5.73
N SER A 239 -14.31 19.04 6.89
CA SER A 239 -13.99 19.61 8.20
C SER A 239 -12.51 19.54 8.56
N VAL A 240 -11.80 18.54 8.05
CA VAL A 240 -10.33 18.39 8.24
C VAL A 240 -9.50 18.95 7.09
N GLY A 241 -10.16 19.41 6.02
CA GLY A 241 -9.50 20.01 4.85
C GLY A 241 -9.13 19.00 3.77
N THR A 242 -9.70 17.79 3.80
CA THR A 242 -9.53 16.76 2.78
C THR A 242 -10.56 16.96 1.67
N PRO A 243 -10.13 17.19 0.41
CA PRO A 243 -11.04 17.38 -0.70
C PRO A 243 -11.77 16.06 -1.05
N VAL A 244 -12.92 16.20 -1.70
CA VAL A 244 -13.81 15.09 -1.99
C VAL A 244 -13.92 14.83 -3.49
N ILE A 245 -13.84 13.58 -3.91
CA ILE A 245 -14.24 13.13 -5.25
C ILE A 245 -15.58 12.42 -5.10
N CYS A 246 -16.62 12.94 -5.70
CA CYS A 246 -17.94 12.32 -5.63
C CYS A 246 -18.65 12.29 -6.99
N THR A 247 -19.71 11.53 -7.09
CA THR A 247 -20.66 11.60 -8.20
C THR A 247 -21.61 12.78 -8.04
N ALA A 248 -22.30 13.16 -9.11
CA ALA A 248 -23.27 14.24 -9.15
C ALA A 248 -24.61 13.83 -8.49
N PHE A 249 -24.58 13.39 -7.21
CA PHE A 249 -25.82 13.15 -6.48
C PHE A 249 -26.41 14.47 -5.94
N PRO A 250 -27.75 14.53 -5.66
CA PRO A 250 -28.47 15.79 -5.47
C PRO A 250 -27.92 16.74 -4.40
N VAL A 251 -27.37 16.22 -3.30
CA VAL A 251 -26.89 17.03 -2.16
C VAL A 251 -25.39 17.33 -2.19
N ALA A 252 -24.66 16.96 -3.24
CA ALA A 252 -23.20 17.11 -3.31
C ALA A 252 -22.76 18.57 -3.09
N GLU A 253 -23.31 19.50 -3.87
CA GLU A 253 -23.01 20.93 -3.78
C GLU A 253 -23.50 21.52 -2.47
N GLU A 254 -24.68 21.09 -1.99
CA GLU A 254 -25.26 21.54 -0.73
C GLU A 254 -24.37 21.18 0.46
N GLN A 255 -23.65 20.05 0.41
CA GLN A 255 -22.69 19.64 1.44
C GLN A 255 -21.35 20.39 1.37
N GLY A 256 -21.20 21.33 0.43
CA GLY A 256 -20.01 22.19 0.31
C GLY A 256 -18.99 21.72 -0.70
N ILE A 257 -19.32 20.74 -1.56
CA ILE A 257 -18.43 20.34 -2.64
C ILE A 257 -18.55 21.31 -3.79
N VAL A 258 -17.47 22.02 -4.09
CA VAL A 258 -17.36 22.98 -5.20
C VAL A 258 -16.31 22.45 -6.16
N ASN A 259 -16.73 22.14 -7.38
CA ASN A 259 -15.88 21.53 -8.39
C ASN A 259 -14.60 22.34 -8.65
N GLY A 260 -13.44 21.68 -8.56
CA GLY A 260 -12.12 22.31 -8.71
C GLY A 260 -11.66 23.18 -7.53
N LYS A 261 -12.44 23.28 -6.43
CA LYS A 261 -12.08 24.06 -5.21
C LYS A 261 -11.98 23.16 -3.98
N THR A 262 -13.09 22.53 -3.57
CA THR A 262 -13.16 21.66 -2.42
C THR A 262 -13.29 20.18 -2.79
N GLY A 263 -13.42 19.89 -4.08
CA GLY A 263 -13.52 18.54 -4.59
C GLY A 263 -13.75 18.50 -6.09
N PHE A 264 -14.11 17.31 -6.56
CA PHE A 264 -14.50 17.06 -7.94
C PHE A 264 -15.82 16.31 -7.97
N ILE A 265 -16.79 16.84 -8.72
CA ILE A 265 -18.08 16.19 -8.97
C ILE A 265 -18.02 15.51 -10.33
N LEU A 266 -18.03 14.18 -10.34
CA LEU A 266 -17.94 13.36 -11.53
C LEU A 266 -19.34 13.05 -12.09
N PRO A 267 -19.49 12.92 -13.41
CA PRO A 267 -20.74 12.45 -13.98
C PRO A 267 -21.07 11.02 -13.52
N MET A 268 -22.36 10.72 -13.37
CA MET A 268 -22.84 9.41 -12.88
C MET A 268 -22.40 8.23 -13.76
N ASP A 269 -22.23 8.45 -15.04
CA ASP A 269 -21.77 7.46 -16.03
C ASP A 269 -20.24 7.35 -16.10
N MET A 270 -19.51 8.15 -15.33
CA MET A 270 -18.05 8.22 -15.33
C MET A 270 -17.43 8.54 -16.69
N SER A 271 -18.18 9.17 -17.59
CA SER A 271 -17.76 9.49 -18.97
C SER A 271 -16.60 10.49 -19.03
N SER A 272 -16.41 11.29 -17.98
CA SER A 272 -15.35 12.29 -17.88
C SER A 272 -14.77 12.34 -16.47
N ILE A 273 -13.49 12.01 -16.34
CA ILE A 273 -12.75 12.06 -15.06
C ILE A 273 -11.58 13.01 -15.24
N PRO A 274 -11.49 14.14 -14.51
CA PRO A 274 -10.41 15.11 -14.64
C PRO A 274 -9.14 14.64 -13.91
N ILE A 275 -8.52 13.57 -14.41
CA ILE A 275 -7.41 12.87 -13.75
C ILE A 275 -6.20 13.78 -13.52
N ALA A 276 -5.87 14.63 -14.49
CA ALA A 276 -4.74 15.54 -14.38
C ALA A 276 -4.92 16.56 -13.25
N GLU A 277 -6.14 17.10 -13.10
CA GLU A 277 -6.51 18.05 -12.06
C GLU A 277 -6.56 17.36 -10.69
N ILE A 278 -7.10 16.14 -10.61
CA ILE A 278 -7.10 15.32 -9.41
C ILE A 278 -5.66 15.06 -8.96
N TYR A 279 -4.79 14.64 -9.88
CA TYR A 279 -3.38 14.36 -9.56
C TYR A 279 -2.60 15.60 -9.12
N LYS A 280 -2.93 16.77 -9.65
CA LYS A 280 -2.36 18.03 -9.22
C LYS A 280 -2.68 18.36 -7.77
N GLY A 281 -3.86 17.96 -7.31
CA GLY A 281 -4.35 18.16 -5.95
C GLY A 281 -5.04 19.50 -5.73
N LEU A 282 -5.83 19.55 -4.69
CA LEU A 282 -6.53 20.76 -4.24
C LEU A 282 -6.07 21.14 -2.84
N LYS A 283 -6.11 22.45 -2.54
CA LYS A 283 -5.89 22.99 -1.20
C LYS A 283 -6.96 24.03 -0.90
N PHE A 284 -7.63 23.90 0.22
CA PHE A 284 -8.64 24.83 0.68
C PHE A 284 -8.65 24.95 2.21
N ALA A 285 -9.30 25.96 2.75
CA ALA A 285 -9.51 26.09 4.18
C ALA A 285 -10.58 25.11 4.65
N LYS A 286 -10.41 24.55 5.84
CA LYS A 286 -11.38 23.64 6.50
C LYS A 286 -12.77 24.25 6.51
N ILE A 287 -13.77 23.48 6.13
CA ILE A 287 -15.18 23.90 6.13
C ILE A 287 -15.83 23.47 7.43
N LYS A 288 -16.41 24.43 8.16
CA LYS A 288 -17.20 24.08 9.34
C LYS A 288 -18.49 23.39 8.92
N PRO A 289 -18.90 22.32 9.65
CA PRO A 289 -20.22 21.75 9.48
C PRO A 289 -21.32 22.80 9.62
N ARG A 290 -22.43 22.61 8.95
CA ARG A 290 -23.60 23.49 9.10
C ARG A 290 -24.11 23.41 10.52
N GLU A 291 -24.53 24.55 11.05
CA GLU A 291 -25.21 24.63 12.34
C GLU A 291 -26.56 23.90 12.28
N THR A 292 -26.90 23.26 13.35
CA THR A 292 -28.17 22.54 13.50
C THR A 292 -29.03 23.22 14.54
N HIS A 293 -30.35 23.11 14.41
CA HIS A 293 -31.32 23.68 15.35
C HIS A 293 -31.96 22.61 16.23
N TYR A 294 -31.29 21.47 16.39
CA TYR A 294 -31.82 20.41 17.27
C TYR A 294 -31.97 20.83 18.71
N GLU A 295 -31.21 21.85 19.17
CA GLU A 295 -31.37 22.42 20.52
C GLU A 295 -32.78 22.93 20.76
N GLU A 296 -33.43 23.56 19.77
CA GLU A 296 -34.78 24.03 19.85
C GLU A 296 -35.79 22.88 20.00
N VAL A 297 -35.52 21.74 19.38
CA VAL A 297 -36.36 20.54 19.45
C VAL A 297 -36.14 19.78 20.75
N LEU A 298 -34.89 19.73 21.23
CA LEU A 298 -34.49 18.96 22.42
C LEU A 298 -34.70 19.76 23.73
N SER A 299 -34.78 21.08 23.65
CA SER A 299 -34.94 21.97 24.83
C SER A 299 -36.40 22.22 25.25
N SER A 300 -37.37 21.50 24.71
CA SER A 300 -38.78 21.61 25.08
C SER A 300 -39.04 21.12 26.51
N GLY A 301 -38.67 21.92 27.50
CA GLY A 301 -39.07 21.82 28.93
C GLY A 301 -38.84 20.46 29.62
N LYS A 302 -38.81 20.43 30.94
CA LYS A 302 -38.86 19.17 31.70
C LYS A 302 -40.13 18.42 31.31
N SER A 303 -39.97 17.29 30.67
CA SER A 303 -41.06 16.40 30.30
C SER A 303 -41.42 15.48 31.50
N GLU A 304 -42.61 14.87 31.48
CA GLU A 304 -42.94 13.79 32.42
C GLU A 304 -41.89 12.67 32.42
N VAL A 305 -41.17 12.48 31.27
CA VAL A 305 -40.07 11.55 31.16
C VAL A 305 -38.86 12.00 31.96
N ASP A 306 -38.53 13.31 31.99
CA ASP A 306 -37.43 13.83 32.80
C ASP A 306 -37.71 13.67 34.28
N GLU A 307 -38.95 13.98 34.70
CA GLU A 307 -39.38 13.76 36.10
C GLU A 307 -39.32 12.28 36.48
N TRP A 308 -39.71 11.39 35.57
CA TRP A 308 -39.62 9.95 35.77
C TRP A 308 -38.15 9.46 35.84
N LEU A 309 -37.24 9.97 35.00
CA LEU A 309 -35.82 9.64 35.00
C LEU A 309 -35.06 10.17 36.22
N GLU A 310 -35.55 11.24 36.86
CA GLU A 310 -34.97 11.81 38.08
C GLU A 310 -35.42 11.09 39.36
N LYS A 311 -36.44 10.22 39.31
CA LYS A 311 -36.88 9.44 40.46
C LYS A 311 -35.81 8.45 40.93
N ASP A 312 -35.65 8.36 42.23
CA ASP A 312 -34.81 7.36 42.85
C ASP A 312 -35.43 5.96 42.72
N VAL A 313 -34.63 5.00 42.34
CA VAL A 313 -35.00 3.60 42.25
C VAL A 313 -33.94 2.71 42.89
N THR A 314 -34.37 1.58 43.40
CA THR A 314 -33.46 0.58 43.96
C THR A 314 -32.96 -0.32 42.83
N VAL A 315 -31.67 -0.55 42.78
CA VAL A 315 -31.05 -1.51 41.86
C VAL A 315 -30.43 -2.66 42.63
N GLN A 316 -30.39 -3.86 42.00
CA GLN A 316 -29.66 -5.01 42.51
C GLN A 316 -28.59 -5.43 41.54
N VAL A 317 -27.37 -5.54 42.01
CA VAL A 317 -26.18 -5.87 41.19
C VAL A 317 -26.23 -7.30 40.69
N LYS A 318 -26.13 -7.48 39.36
CA LYS A 318 -26.08 -8.78 38.67
C LYS A 318 -24.65 -9.29 38.45
N LYS A 319 -23.69 -8.37 38.37
CA LYS A 319 -22.28 -8.69 38.17
C LYS A 319 -21.45 -7.69 38.98
N ARG A 320 -20.37 -8.17 39.56
CA ARG A 320 -19.39 -7.29 40.21
C ARG A 320 -18.80 -6.30 39.18
N TYR A 321 -18.77 -5.01 39.50
CA TYR A 321 -18.17 -3.97 38.70
C TYR A 321 -17.66 -2.79 39.52
N LEU A 322 -16.76 -1.99 38.95
CA LEU A 322 -16.31 -0.73 39.53
C LEU A 322 -17.32 0.38 39.16
N ASP A 323 -18.03 0.89 40.10
CA ASP A 323 -18.89 2.04 39.87
C ASP A 323 -18.09 3.34 40.05
N LEU A 324 -17.91 4.07 38.96
CA LEU A 324 -17.10 5.30 38.95
C LEU A 324 -17.80 6.47 39.65
N GLN A 325 -19.14 6.49 39.75
CA GLN A 325 -19.86 7.55 40.45
C GLN A 325 -19.81 7.31 41.96
N LEU A 326 -19.95 6.05 42.40
CA LEU A 326 -19.81 5.67 43.79
C LEU A 326 -18.34 5.57 44.21
N ASN A 327 -17.43 5.61 43.26
CA ASN A 327 -15.97 5.43 43.43
C ASN A 327 -15.61 4.18 44.25
N ARG A 328 -16.31 3.09 44.02
CA ARG A 328 -16.08 1.81 44.69
C ARG A 328 -16.54 0.63 43.85
N THR A 329 -16.00 -0.55 44.15
CA THR A 329 -16.52 -1.79 43.62
C THR A 329 -17.86 -2.15 44.30
N VAL A 330 -18.83 -2.55 43.49
CA VAL A 330 -20.12 -3.07 43.96
C VAL A 330 -20.16 -4.57 43.71
N GLU A 331 -20.73 -5.31 44.66
CA GLU A 331 -20.65 -6.78 44.63
C GLU A 331 -21.98 -7.39 44.17
N TYR A 332 -21.93 -8.62 43.65
CA TYR A 332 -23.12 -9.35 43.23
C TYR A 332 -24.18 -9.44 44.35
N GLY A 333 -25.43 -9.13 44.03
CA GLY A 333 -26.55 -9.15 44.96
C GLY A 333 -26.67 -7.90 45.83
N GLU A 334 -25.70 -7.00 45.82
CA GLU A 334 -25.79 -5.71 46.53
C GLU A 334 -26.95 -4.87 46.01
N ARG A 335 -27.61 -4.16 46.90
CA ARG A 335 -28.69 -3.21 46.57
C ARG A 335 -28.31 -1.81 46.98
N PHE A 336 -28.60 -0.84 46.11
CA PHE A 336 -28.41 0.56 46.38
C PHE A 336 -29.40 1.40 45.60
N ILE A 337 -29.57 2.66 46.03
CA ILE A 337 -30.52 3.60 45.42
C ILE A 337 -29.75 4.51 44.48
N VAL A 338 -30.27 4.69 43.26
CA VAL A 338 -29.78 5.63 42.25
C VAL A 338 -30.96 6.25 41.51
N GLN A 339 -30.71 7.40 40.87
CA GLN A 339 -31.71 7.95 39.95
C GLN A 339 -32.03 6.97 38.83
N ARG A 340 -33.26 6.90 38.39
CA ARG A 340 -33.71 5.98 37.35
C ARG A 340 -32.88 6.10 36.05
N ARG A 341 -32.49 7.31 35.64
CA ARG A 341 -31.60 7.55 34.51
C ARG A 341 -30.31 6.73 34.61
N ARG A 342 -29.69 6.65 35.77
CA ARG A 342 -28.50 5.85 36.04
C ARG A 342 -28.82 4.38 36.09
N ALA A 343 -29.94 4.02 36.70
CA ALA A 343 -30.38 2.62 36.73
C ALA A 343 -30.58 2.03 35.34
N GLU A 344 -31.23 2.77 34.43
CA GLU A 344 -31.42 2.36 33.04
C GLU A 344 -30.09 2.15 32.30
N GLN A 345 -29.09 3.03 32.50
CA GLN A 345 -27.76 2.85 31.92
C GLN A 345 -27.08 1.56 32.40
N LEU A 346 -27.12 1.30 33.70
CA LEU A 346 -26.54 0.11 34.32
C LEU A 346 -27.27 -1.17 33.88
N TYR A 347 -28.59 -1.11 33.75
CA TYR A 347 -29.43 -2.20 33.25
C TYR A 347 -29.10 -2.54 31.82
N ASN A 348 -28.97 -1.57 30.93
CA ASN A 348 -28.61 -1.75 29.53
C ASN A 348 -27.19 -2.36 29.35
N LEU A 349 -26.29 -2.12 30.29
CA LEU A 349 -24.98 -2.76 30.39
C LEU A 349 -25.04 -4.17 31.03
N ASN A 350 -26.23 -4.64 31.41
CA ASN A 350 -26.47 -5.91 32.10
C ASN A 350 -25.69 -6.04 33.42
N LEU A 351 -25.54 -4.93 34.13
CA LEU A 351 -24.83 -4.86 35.42
C LEU A 351 -25.78 -4.95 36.63
N VAL A 352 -27.02 -4.47 36.50
CA VAL A 352 -28.02 -4.45 37.56
C VAL A 352 -29.39 -4.89 37.05
N ASP A 353 -30.28 -5.28 37.98
CA ASP A 353 -31.73 -5.29 37.80
C ASP A 353 -32.34 -4.07 38.54
N ILE A 354 -33.34 -3.44 37.94
CA ILE A 354 -34.08 -2.36 38.56
C ILE A 354 -35.21 -2.97 39.38
N LEU A 355 -35.25 -2.68 40.66
CA LEU A 355 -36.31 -3.08 41.57
C LEU A 355 -37.25 -1.89 41.76
N GLU A 356 -38.51 -2.05 41.43
CA GLU A 356 -39.52 -1.00 41.64
C GLU A 356 -39.86 -0.78 43.13
#